data_e196d763306a998e37560c0949c1f107
#
_entry.id   e196d763306a998e37560c0949c1f107
#
_cell.length_a   1.000
_cell.length_b   1.000
_cell.length_c   1.000
_cell.angle_alpha   90.00
_cell.angle_beta   90.00
_cell.angle_gamma   90.00
#
_symmetry.space_group_name_H-M   'P 1'
#
loop_
_entity.id
_entity.type
_entity.pdbx_description
1 polymer ?
#
loop_
_entity_poly.entity_id
_entity_poly.type
_entity_poly.pdbx_seq_one_letter_code
_entity_poly.pdbx_strand_id
1 'polypeptide(L)'
;MRTRSLGAAALASSLALVCSACGAGSPSAASHKVTPHKAHEKHHRSTSSSTTTTTPPPSTTTTSSTTPVVVTGPPRCTFAHLAISVGQVGAGLGHEGAAILFKNTGTSKCSMSGYPGVGALDATGRQVAQAQRTPSGYLGGMRTGSTTPPVVLLEPGAVASALVEGTAVPEGVASSCPTYPALLVTPPTSTLSTRLAVSLPGCSALEVHPVVSGTTGTTQPSSG
;
A
#
# COMPACT_ATOMS: atom_id res chain seq x y z
N MET A 1 -18.33 -28.77 50.98
CA MET A 1 -17.37 -29.80 51.46
C MET A 1 -16.51 -30.30 50.29
N ARG A 2 -15.22 -30.30 50.55
CA ARG A 2 -14.05 -30.86 49.85
C ARG A 2 -13.34 -29.98 48.83
N THR A 3 -12.42 -29.23 49.35
CA THR A 3 -11.12 -28.79 48.88
C THR A 3 -10.27 -29.91 48.29
N ARG A 4 -9.56 -29.69 47.18
CA ARG A 4 -8.23 -30.30 46.95
C ARG A 4 -7.37 -29.35 46.11
N SER A 5 -6.36 -28.99 46.67
CA SER A 5 -5.10 -28.35 46.55
C SER A 5 -4.06 -29.21 45.82
N LEU A 6 -2.97 -28.53 45.33
CA LEU A 6 -1.64 -29.03 44.94
C LEU A 6 -1.53 -29.47 43.46
N GLY A 7 -0.50 -29.08 42.68
CA GLY A 7 0.86 -28.80 43.03
C GLY A 7 1.64 -28.10 41.91
N ALA A 8 2.60 -27.32 42.34
CA ALA A 8 3.65 -26.68 41.56
C ALA A 8 4.68 -27.71 41.07
N ALA A 9 5.18 -27.53 39.88
CA ALA A 9 6.45 -28.12 39.45
C ALA A 9 7.22 -27.09 38.64
N ALA A 10 8.20 -26.47 39.27
CA ALA A 10 9.26 -25.70 38.66
C ALA A 10 10.32 -26.67 38.12
N LEU A 11 10.68 -26.53 36.87
CA LEU A 11 11.88 -27.12 36.29
C LEU A 11 12.73 -26.01 35.66
N ALA A 12 13.73 -25.60 36.42
CA ALA A 12 14.86 -24.83 35.97
C ALA A 12 15.82 -25.75 35.20
N SER A 13 16.14 -25.42 33.97
CA SER A 13 17.27 -26.01 33.25
C SER A 13 18.17 -24.92 32.80
N SER A 14 19.25 -24.75 33.52
CA SER A 14 20.44 -24.00 33.14
C SER A 14 21.22 -24.79 32.10
N LEU A 15 21.57 -24.20 30.98
CA LEU A 15 22.66 -24.75 30.15
C LEU A 15 23.62 -23.64 29.73
N ALA A 16 24.89 -23.95 29.95
CA ALA A 16 26.02 -23.08 30.00
C ALA A 16 26.56 -22.67 28.61
N LEU A 17 27.20 -21.51 28.64
CA LEU A 17 28.19 -20.94 27.72
C LEU A 17 29.13 -21.95 27.05
N VAL A 18 29.35 -21.73 25.74
CA VAL A 18 30.66 -21.97 25.12
C VAL A 18 31.00 -20.79 24.24
N CYS A 19 31.98 -20.00 24.68
CA CYS A 19 32.71 -19.06 23.88
C CYS A 19 33.68 -19.82 22.99
N SER A 20 33.74 -19.51 21.70
CA SER A 20 34.93 -19.76 20.85
C SER A 20 35.20 -18.53 20.04
N ALA A 21 36.41 -18.05 20.27
CA ALA A 21 36.99 -16.85 19.70
C ALA A 21 37.71 -17.17 18.35
N CYS A 22 38.00 -16.07 17.66
CA CYS A 22 39.07 -15.86 16.67
C CYS A 22 38.82 -16.24 15.22
N GLY A 23 38.83 -15.16 14.42
CA GLY A 23 39.03 -15.22 12.98
C GLY A 23 39.05 -13.82 12.39
N ALA A 24 40.15 -13.08 12.61
CA ALA A 24 40.44 -11.82 11.91
C ALA A 24 40.80 -12.14 10.45
N GLY A 25 39.96 -11.70 9.52
CA GLY A 25 40.26 -11.73 8.11
C GLY A 25 39.92 -10.36 7.50
N SER A 26 40.93 -9.55 7.24
CA SER A 26 40.80 -8.31 6.47
C SER A 26 40.57 -8.61 5.00
N PRO A 27 39.56 -8.03 4.37
CA PRO A 27 39.51 -7.97 2.92
C PRO A 27 40.22 -6.74 2.39
N SER A 28 41.17 -7.00 1.52
CA SER A 28 41.95 -6.08 0.69
C SER A 28 41.03 -5.18 -0.15
N ALA A 29 41.30 -3.87 -0.07
CA ALA A 29 40.65 -2.86 -0.90
C ALA A 29 41.15 -2.99 -2.36
N ALA A 30 40.30 -3.37 -3.27
CA ALA A 30 40.54 -3.23 -4.70
C ALA A 30 40.16 -1.84 -5.17
N SER A 31 41.17 -1.02 -5.44
CA SER A 31 41.07 0.31 -6.04
C SER A 31 40.64 0.16 -7.50
N HIS A 32 39.42 0.54 -7.86
CA HIS A 32 39.02 0.73 -9.24
C HIS A 32 39.35 2.16 -9.70
N LYS A 33 40.31 2.20 -10.61
CA LYS A 33 40.84 3.39 -11.28
C LYS A 33 39.76 3.95 -12.21
N VAL A 34 39.23 5.12 -11.87
CA VAL A 34 38.29 5.88 -12.72
C VAL A 34 39.09 6.61 -13.79
N THR A 35 38.83 6.31 -15.06
CA THR A 35 39.37 7.03 -16.22
C THR A 35 38.40 8.17 -16.58
N PRO A 36 38.86 9.41 -16.70
CA PRO A 36 37.98 10.51 -17.09
C PRO A 36 37.75 10.51 -18.61
N HIS A 37 36.48 10.42 -19.00
CA HIS A 37 36.10 10.65 -20.39
C HIS A 37 36.06 12.16 -20.69
N LYS A 38 36.85 12.51 -21.71
CA LYS A 38 37.08 13.84 -22.26
C LYS A 38 35.79 14.37 -22.92
N ALA A 39 35.33 15.54 -22.47
CA ALA A 39 34.22 16.28 -23.08
C ALA A 39 34.62 16.76 -24.48
N HIS A 40 33.79 16.43 -25.48
CA HIS A 40 33.84 17.04 -26.80
C HIS A 40 32.86 18.21 -26.81
N GLU A 41 33.45 19.39 -26.74
CA GLU A 41 32.80 20.67 -27.00
C GLU A 41 32.64 20.84 -28.50
N LYS A 42 31.42 20.87 -29.01
CA LYS A 42 31.10 21.28 -30.39
C LYS A 42 30.43 22.64 -30.37
N HIS A 43 31.22 23.65 -30.67
CA HIS A 43 30.74 24.97 -31.06
C HIS A 43 29.80 24.86 -32.26
N HIS A 44 28.54 25.26 -32.11
CA HIS A 44 27.67 25.61 -33.21
C HIS A 44 27.49 27.12 -33.26
N ARG A 45 28.05 27.65 -34.36
CA ARG A 45 28.07 29.03 -34.82
C ARG A 45 26.64 29.53 -35.05
N SER A 46 26.28 30.63 -34.40
CA SER A 46 25.08 31.41 -34.70
C SER A 46 25.09 31.94 -36.11
N THR A 47 24.06 31.62 -36.86
CA THR A 47 23.70 32.32 -38.08
C THR A 47 22.38 33.04 -37.83
N SER A 48 22.46 34.36 -37.88
CA SER A 48 21.29 35.24 -37.86
C SER A 48 20.41 34.98 -39.09
N SER A 49 19.12 34.72 -38.87
CA SER A 49 18.13 34.71 -39.94
C SER A 49 16.96 35.61 -39.60
N SER A 50 16.68 36.41 -40.53
CA SER A 50 15.75 37.53 -40.63
C SER A 50 14.34 37.24 -40.10
N THR A 51 13.81 38.20 -39.39
CA THR A 51 12.43 38.31 -38.89
C THR A 51 11.49 38.55 -40.08
N THR A 52 10.64 37.57 -40.39
CA THR A 52 9.45 37.75 -41.20
C THR A 52 8.26 37.78 -40.25
N THR A 53 7.67 38.96 -40.09
CA THR A 53 6.42 39.15 -39.32
C THR A 53 5.26 38.57 -40.12
N THR A 54 4.82 37.37 -39.75
CA THR A 54 3.58 36.78 -40.28
C THR A 54 2.49 37.04 -39.26
N THR A 55 1.54 37.88 -39.64
CA THR A 55 0.30 38.13 -38.88
C THR A 55 -0.50 36.84 -38.73
N PRO A 56 -0.85 36.41 -37.51
CA PRO A 56 -1.65 35.20 -37.30
C PRO A 56 -3.09 35.46 -37.76
N PRO A 57 -3.74 34.46 -38.40
CA PRO A 57 -5.17 34.54 -38.70
C PRO A 57 -6.02 34.54 -37.43
N PRO A 58 -7.24 35.12 -37.44
CA PRO A 58 -8.09 35.18 -36.28
C PRO A 58 -8.50 33.77 -35.85
N SER A 59 -8.16 33.44 -34.62
CA SER A 59 -8.58 32.19 -33.94
C SER A 59 -10.09 32.20 -33.77
N THR A 60 -10.80 31.43 -34.56
CA THR A 60 -12.20 31.09 -34.29
C THR A 60 -12.26 30.21 -33.03
N THR A 61 -12.64 30.79 -31.89
CA THR A 61 -12.92 30.06 -30.65
C THR A 61 -14.18 29.24 -30.85
N THR A 62 -14.03 27.98 -31.24
CA THR A 62 -15.12 27.01 -31.21
C THR A 62 -15.44 26.69 -29.74
N THR A 63 -16.47 27.32 -29.20
CA THR A 63 -17.02 26.97 -27.89
C THR A 63 -17.65 25.60 -28.01
N SER A 64 -16.90 24.55 -27.62
CA SER A 64 -17.45 23.21 -27.45
C SER A 64 -18.38 23.23 -26.24
N SER A 65 -19.67 23.28 -26.49
CA SER A 65 -20.71 23.04 -25.48
C SER A 65 -20.61 21.58 -25.02
N THR A 66 -19.85 21.34 -23.94
CA THR A 66 -19.84 20.03 -23.27
C THR A 66 -21.15 19.92 -22.50
N THR A 67 -22.11 19.19 -23.04
CA THR A 67 -23.31 18.81 -22.30
C THR A 67 -22.89 18.08 -21.05
N PRO A 68 -23.30 18.51 -19.83
CA PRO A 68 -22.93 17.80 -18.62
C PRO A 68 -23.53 16.39 -18.66
N VAL A 69 -22.68 15.36 -18.59
CA VAL A 69 -23.11 13.99 -18.42
C VAL A 69 -23.73 13.89 -17.02
N VAL A 70 -25.05 13.76 -16.99
CA VAL A 70 -25.77 13.50 -15.74
C VAL A 70 -25.39 12.08 -15.31
N VAL A 71 -24.48 11.96 -14.36
CA VAL A 71 -24.14 10.69 -13.72
C VAL A 71 -25.30 10.32 -12.80
N THR A 72 -26.20 9.46 -13.28
CA THR A 72 -27.30 8.91 -12.50
C THR A 72 -26.78 7.85 -11.55
N GLY A 73 -26.55 8.22 -10.29
CA GLY A 73 -26.13 7.31 -9.22
C GLY A 73 -25.78 8.07 -7.94
N PRO A 74 -25.65 7.39 -6.81
CA PRO A 74 -25.18 8.02 -5.58
C PRO A 74 -23.82 8.70 -5.78
N PRO A 75 -23.59 9.87 -5.16
CA PRO A 75 -22.32 10.57 -5.24
C PRO A 75 -21.19 9.69 -4.69
N ARG A 76 -19.95 9.97 -5.06
CA ARG A 76 -18.78 9.30 -4.49
C ARG A 76 -18.65 9.66 -3.00
N CYS A 77 -18.22 8.69 -2.19
CA CYS A 77 -17.90 8.93 -0.80
C CYS A 77 -16.76 9.93 -0.69
N THR A 78 -16.92 10.97 0.13
CA THR A 78 -15.89 11.97 0.36
C THR A 78 -15.11 11.65 1.64
N PHE A 79 -13.86 12.04 1.71
CA PHE A 79 -12.99 11.79 2.87
C PHE A 79 -13.60 12.30 4.18
N ALA A 80 -14.26 13.48 4.15
CA ALA A 80 -14.88 14.09 5.32
C ALA A 80 -16.03 13.25 5.93
N HIS A 81 -16.62 12.35 5.14
CA HIS A 81 -17.71 11.47 5.55
C HIS A 81 -17.28 9.99 5.62
N LEU A 82 -15.98 9.72 5.74
CA LEU A 82 -15.44 8.39 5.91
C LEU A 82 -14.68 8.29 7.24
N ALA A 83 -15.08 7.36 8.11
CA ALA A 83 -14.21 6.86 9.17
C ALA A 83 -13.36 5.72 8.60
N ILE A 84 -12.03 5.88 8.68
CA ILE A 84 -11.06 4.91 8.16
C ILE A 84 -10.36 4.26 9.36
N SER A 85 -10.37 2.93 9.42
CA SER A 85 -9.80 2.19 10.54
C SER A 85 -9.21 0.85 10.08
N VAL A 86 -8.44 0.23 10.96
CA VAL A 86 -8.00 -1.15 10.80
C VAL A 86 -9.10 -2.09 11.26
N GLY A 87 -9.41 -3.09 10.46
CA GLY A 87 -10.31 -4.19 10.80
C GLY A 87 -9.54 -5.44 11.22
N GLN A 88 -10.00 -6.59 10.71
CA GLN A 88 -9.37 -7.87 11.02
C GLN A 88 -7.96 -7.95 10.46
N VAL A 89 -7.04 -8.45 11.27
CA VAL A 89 -5.68 -8.84 10.87
C VAL A 89 -5.67 -10.37 10.75
N GLY A 90 -5.09 -10.87 9.68
CA GLY A 90 -5.01 -12.30 9.40
C GLY A 90 -3.64 -12.71 8.90
N ALA A 91 -3.34 -14.00 9.02
CA ALA A 91 -2.11 -14.59 8.51
C ALA A 91 -2.38 -15.98 7.93
N GLY A 92 -1.60 -16.38 6.94
CA GLY A 92 -1.68 -17.71 6.33
C GLY A 92 -0.52 -17.97 5.39
N LEU A 93 0.10 -19.14 5.46
CA LEU A 93 1.18 -19.64 4.59
C LEU A 93 2.27 -18.58 4.29
N GLY A 94 2.70 -17.86 5.33
CA GLY A 94 3.75 -16.85 5.21
C GLY A 94 3.27 -15.47 4.73
N HIS A 95 1.97 -15.28 4.51
CA HIS A 95 1.35 -13.97 4.26
C HIS A 95 0.74 -13.43 5.54
N GLU A 96 0.83 -12.13 5.74
CA GLU A 96 0.12 -11.38 6.78
C GLU A 96 -0.59 -10.20 6.15
N GLY A 97 -1.82 -9.92 6.62
CA GLY A 97 -2.62 -8.85 6.04
C GLY A 97 -3.57 -8.23 7.05
N ALA A 98 -4.05 -7.04 6.70
CA ALA A 98 -5.03 -6.28 7.47
C ALA A 98 -6.13 -5.73 6.56
N ALA A 99 -7.37 -5.88 6.98
CA ALA A 99 -8.49 -5.21 6.35
C ALA A 99 -8.48 -3.72 6.74
N ILE A 100 -8.56 -2.85 5.76
CA ILE A 100 -8.78 -1.42 5.95
C ILE A 100 -10.26 -1.16 5.76
N LEU A 101 -10.91 -0.62 6.79
CA LEU A 101 -12.34 -0.35 6.81
C LEU A 101 -12.64 1.10 6.43
N PHE A 102 -13.67 1.28 5.60
CA PHE A 102 -14.20 2.57 5.17
C PHE A 102 -15.68 2.62 5.57
N LYS A 103 -15.99 3.28 6.68
CA LYS A 103 -17.37 3.44 7.17
C LYS A 103 -17.94 4.77 6.70
N ASN A 104 -19.12 4.75 6.08
CA ASN A 104 -19.84 5.98 5.77
C ASN A 104 -20.39 6.60 7.06
N THR A 105 -19.86 7.75 7.46
CA THR A 105 -20.30 8.54 8.62
C THR A 105 -21.23 9.68 8.24
N GLY A 106 -21.47 9.88 6.94
CA GLY A 106 -22.42 10.86 6.44
C GLY A 106 -23.88 10.41 6.63
N THR A 107 -24.79 11.31 6.32
CA THR A 107 -26.24 11.09 6.43
C THR A 107 -26.86 10.58 5.12
N SER A 108 -26.10 10.51 4.05
CA SER A 108 -26.56 10.11 2.73
C SER A 108 -25.75 8.92 2.19
N LYS A 109 -26.43 8.12 1.35
CA LYS A 109 -25.78 7.05 0.60
C LYS A 109 -24.68 7.62 -0.30
N CYS A 110 -23.54 6.92 -0.37
CA CYS A 110 -22.47 7.22 -1.30
C CYS A 110 -21.93 5.96 -1.98
N SER A 111 -21.10 6.14 -3.01
CA SER A 111 -20.48 5.05 -3.75
C SER A 111 -18.96 5.08 -3.63
N MET A 112 -18.34 3.90 -3.61
CA MET A 112 -16.90 3.73 -3.60
C MET A 112 -16.49 2.61 -4.57
N SER A 113 -15.39 2.80 -5.30
CA SER A 113 -14.88 1.80 -6.24
C SER A 113 -13.39 2.02 -6.47
N GLY A 114 -12.66 0.95 -6.78
CA GLY A 114 -11.24 0.99 -7.09
C GLY A 114 -10.36 0.61 -5.90
N TYR A 115 -9.10 1.01 -5.97
CA TYR A 115 -8.07 0.67 -5.00
C TYR A 115 -7.75 1.87 -4.11
N PRO A 116 -7.61 1.70 -2.80
CA PRO A 116 -7.01 2.75 -1.98
C PRO A 116 -5.52 2.89 -2.33
N GLY A 117 -4.96 4.06 -2.08
CA GLY A 117 -3.51 4.23 -1.99
C GLY A 117 -3.05 3.78 -0.62
N VAL A 118 -1.97 3.00 -0.54
CA VAL A 118 -1.41 2.54 0.73
C VAL A 118 0.10 2.70 0.72
N GLY A 119 0.61 3.60 1.53
CA GLY A 119 2.04 3.77 1.80
C GLY A 119 2.42 3.08 3.10
N ALA A 120 3.52 2.33 3.11
CA ALA A 120 4.10 1.78 4.34
C ALA A 120 5.00 2.82 5.00
N LEU A 121 4.84 2.99 6.30
CA LEU A 121 5.62 3.96 7.09
C LEU A 121 6.64 3.23 7.98
N ASP A 122 7.82 3.81 8.12
CA ASP A 122 8.80 3.39 9.11
C ASP A 122 8.47 3.93 10.52
N ALA A 123 9.30 3.58 11.50
CA ALA A 123 9.13 4.00 12.89
C ALA A 123 9.20 5.53 13.08
N THR A 124 9.81 6.25 12.14
CA THR A 124 9.87 7.72 12.15
C THR A 124 8.64 8.38 11.50
N GLY A 125 7.76 7.57 10.90
CA GLY A 125 6.58 8.03 10.17
C GLY A 125 6.85 8.42 8.72
N ARG A 126 8.05 8.16 8.19
CA ARG A 126 8.40 8.40 6.80
C ARG A 126 7.87 7.25 5.93
N GLN A 127 7.27 7.57 4.80
CA GLN A 127 6.88 6.55 3.83
C GLN A 127 8.12 5.94 3.16
N VAL A 128 8.25 4.63 3.28
CA VAL A 128 9.39 3.85 2.78
C VAL A 128 9.03 2.86 1.68
N ALA A 129 7.74 2.54 1.53
CA ALA A 129 7.23 1.70 0.45
C ALA A 129 5.81 2.13 0.04
N GLN A 130 5.40 1.68 -1.14
CA GLN A 130 4.06 1.86 -1.69
C GLN A 130 3.49 0.50 -2.05
N ALA A 131 2.30 0.18 -1.58
CA ALA A 131 1.62 -1.07 -1.92
C ALA A 131 1.25 -1.11 -3.41
N GLN A 132 1.46 -2.26 -4.04
CA GLN A 132 1.04 -2.54 -5.41
C GLN A 132 -0.46 -2.82 -5.45
N ARG A 133 -1.12 -2.37 -6.50
CA ARG A 133 -2.55 -2.60 -6.71
C ARG A 133 -2.74 -3.91 -7.47
N THR A 134 -3.30 -4.92 -6.80
CA THR A 134 -3.57 -6.23 -7.36
C THR A 134 -5.04 -6.59 -7.17
N PRO A 135 -5.71 -7.25 -8.14
CA PRO A 135 -7.13 -7.59 -8.01
C PRO A 135 -7.41 -8.53 -6.84
N SER A 136 -6.50 -9.45 -6.59
CA SER A 136 -6.57 -10.44 -5.51
C SER A 136 -5.17 -10.81 -5.07
N GLY A 137 -5.03 -11.28 -3.85
CA GLY A 137 -3.82 -11.81 -3.26
C GLY A 137 -4.10 -13.16 -2.60
N TYR A 138 -3.20 -13.53 -1.70
CA TYR A 138 -3.31 -14.80 -0.99
C TYR A 138 -4.39 -14.78 0.09
N LEU A 139 -4.49 -13.67 0.84
CA LEU A 139 -5.43 -13.54 1.97
C LEU A 139 -6.77 -12.93 1.57
N GLY A 140 -6.88 -12.28 0.40
CA GLY A 140 -8.14 -11.63 0.06
C GLY A 140 -8.19 -10.95 -1.30
N GLY A 141 -9.04 -9.92 -1.39
CA GLY A 141 -9.35 -9.21 -2.61
C GLY A 141 -10.55 -9.76 -3.35
N MET A 142 -10.57 -9.60 -4.66
CA MET A 142 -11.66 -10.09 -5.48
C MET A 142 -11.54 -11.59 -5.76
N ARG A 143 -12.64 -12.19 -6.19
CA ARG A 143 -12.64 -13.59 -6.69
C ARG A 143 -11.61 -13.74 -7.81
N THR A 144 -10.89 -14.85 -7.79
CA THR A 144 -9.91 -15.20 -8.83
C THR A 144 -10.53 -15.08 -10.23
N GLY A 145 -9.80 -14.42 -11.14
CA GLY A 145 -10.24 -14.14 -12.50
C GLY A 145 -11.04 -12.85 -12.67
N SER A 146 -11.46 -12.19 -11.59
CA SER A 146 -12.08 -10.86 -11.64
C SER A 146 -11.01 -9.78 -11.71
N THR A 147 -11.13 -8.85 -12.66
CA THR A 147 -10.15 -7.75 -12.84
C THR A 147 -10.76 -6.36 -12.65
N THR A 148 -12.09 -6.24 -12.72
CA THR A 148 -12.80 -4.97 -12.60
C THR A 148 -13.27 -4.76 -11.16
N PRO A 149 -12.79 -3.70 -10.47
CA PRO A 149 -13.25 -3.38 -9.13
C PRO A 149 -14.75 -3.12 -9.07
N PRO A 150 -15.47 -3.69 -8.09
CA PRO A 150 -16.91 -3.47 -7.95
C PRO A 150 -17.19 -2.02 -7.54
N VAL A 151 -18.42 -1.58 -7.84
CA VAL A 151 -18.98 -0.37 -7.24
C VAL A 151 -19.70 -0.77 -5.97
N VAL A 152 -19.19 -0.30 -4.82
CA VAL A 152 -19.78 -0.55 -3.50
C VAL A 152 -20.65 0.64 -3.12
N LEU A 153 -21.91 0.37 -2.81
CA LEU A 153 -22.86 1.37 -2.30
C LEU A 153 -22.84 1.32 -0.77
N LEU A 154 -22.60 2.47 -0.15
CA LEU A 154 -22.53 2.61 1.30
C LEU A 154 -23.70 3.46 1.80
N GLU A 155 -24.69 2.83 2.41
CA GLU A 155 -25.69 3.52 3.22
C GLU A 155 -25.03 4.22 4.43
N PRO A 156 -25.67 5.20 5.08
CA PRO A 156 -25.20 5.74 6.34
C PRO A 156 -24.88 4.63 7.35
N GLY A 157 -23.68 4.63 7.90
CA GLY A 157 -23.20 3.60 8.84
C GLY A 157 -22.67 2.31 8.22
N ALA A 158 -22.90 2.06 6.91
CA ALA A 158 -22.39 0.89 6.23
C ALA A 158 -20.86 0.94 6.05
N VAL A 159 -20.25 -0.23 5.90
CA VAL A 159 -18.81 -0.41 5.80
C VAL A 159 -18.44 -1.13 4.50
N ALA A 160 -17.41 -0.60 3.84
CA ALA A 160 -16.64 -1.30 2.83
C ALA A 160 -15.23 -1.56 3.36
N SER A 161 -14.49 -2.46 2.73
CA SER A 161 -13.12 -2.76 3.12
C SER A 161 -12.24 -3.08 1.94
N ALA A 162 -10.93 -2.91 2.14
CA ALA A 162 -9.88 -3.37 1.24
C ALA A 162 -8.84 -4.13 2.05
N LEU A 163 -8.31 -5.23 1.54
CA LEU A 163 -7.21 -5.92 2.21
C LEU A 163 -5.87 -5.36 1.74
N VAL A 164 -4.94 -5.22 2.68
CA VAL A 164 -3.52 -4.97 2.45
C VAL A 164 -2.76 -6.16 2.98
N GLU A 165 -1.87 -6.75 2.18
CA GLU A 165 -1.08 -7.90 2.60
C GLU A 165 0.39 -7.80 2.19
N GLY A 166 1.24 -8.55 2.89
CA GLY A 166 2.66 -8.70 2.61
C GLY A 166 3.16 -10.08 3.02
N THR A 167 4.40 -10.42 2.66
CA THR A 167 5.00 -11.70 3.07
C THR A 167 5.92 -11.50 4.26
N ALA A 168 5.85 -12.48 5.19
CA ALA A 168 6.70 -12.60 6.37
C ALA A 168 7.83 -13.63 6.18
N VAL A 169 7.95 -14.22 4.99
CA VAL A 169 8.97 -15.22 4.67
C VAL A 169 10.14 -14.54 3.97
N PRO A 170 11.34 -14.51 4.60
CA PRO A 170 12.53 -13.95 3.97
C PRO A 170 12.91 -14.72 2.70
N GLU A 171 13.35 -13.98 1.68
CA GLU A 171 13.82 -14.54 0.43
C GLU A 171 15.35 -14.48 0.31
N GLY A 172 15.92 -15.47 -0.35
CA GLY A 172 17.36 -15.53 -0.63
C GLY A 172 18.20 -15.63 0.65
N VAL A 173 19.17 -14.72 0.81
CA VAL A 173 20.09 -14.68 1.96
C VAL A 173 19.60 -13.82 3.13
N ALA A 174 18.44 -13.21 3.01
CA ALA A 174 17.86 -12.40 4.08
C ALA A 174 17.48 -13.29 5.27
N SER A 175 17.75 -12.83 6.51
CA SER A 175 17.42 -13.54 7.75
C SER A 175 16.13 -13.04 8.41
N SER A 176 15.61 -11.89 8.00
CA SER A 176 14.40 -11.28 8.55
C SER A 176 13.75 -10.34 7.54
N CYS A 177 12.46 -10.11 7.71
CA CYS A 177 11.71 -9.13 6.95
C CYS A 177 11.72 -7.76 7.64
N PRO A 178 11.75 -6.64 6.90
CA PRO A 178 11.40 -5.36 7.47
C PRO A 178 9.95 -5.39 7.96
N THR A 179 9.67 -4.63 9.02
CA THR A 179 8.32 -4.47 9.56
C THR A 179 7.91 -3.01 9.45
N TYR A 180 6.73 -2.77 8.93
CA TYR A 180 6.14 -1.44 8.81
C TYR A 180 5.12 -1.23 9.94
N PRO A 181 5.39 -0.37 10.93
CA PRO A 181 4.53 -0.21 12.12
C PRO A 181 3.27 0.61 11.85
N ALA A 182 3.14 1.20 10.67
CA ALA A 182 1.95 1.96 10.28
C ALA A 182 1.80 2.05 8.76
N LEU A 183 0.56 2.30 8.34
CA LEU A 183 0.20 2.57 6.96
C LEU A 183 -0.35 3.99 6.81
N LEU A 184 -0.08 4.62 5.67
CA LEU A 184 -0.72 5.84 5.20
C LEU A 184 -1.76 5.46 4.16
N VAL A 185 -3.04 5.59 4.47
CA VAL A 185 -4.15 5.12 3.63
C VAL A 185 -4.90 6.30 3.01
N THR A 186 -5.02 6.28 1.69
CA THR A 186 -5.77 7.22 0.88
C THR A 186 -6.98 6.51 0.26
N PRO A 187 -8.23 6.84 0.58
CA PRO A 187 -9.39 6.23 -0.05
C PRO A 187 -9.38 6.38 -1.58
N PRO A 188 -10.03 5.47 -2.34
CA PRO A 188 -10.19 5.65 -3.77
C PRO A 188 -10.76 7.03 -4.11
N THR A 189 -10.21 7.69 -5.13
CA THR A 189 -10.61 9.02 -5.62
C THR A 189 -10.39 10.19 -4.64
N SER A 190 -9.71 9.96 -3.51
CA SER A 190 -9.27 10.99 -2.57
C SER A 190 -7.81 11.38 -2.82
N THR A 191 -7.43 12.56 -2.37
CA THR A 191 -6.03 12.99 -2.21
C THR A 191 -5.63 13.11 -0.75
N LEU A 192 -6.59 12.93 0.17
CA LEU A 192 -6.37 13.00 1.62
C LEU A 192 -6.12 11.61 2.18
N SER A 193 -5.19 11.51 3.12
CA SER A 193 -4.75 10.25 3.71
C SER A 193 -4.93 10.24 5.22
N THR A 194 -5.07 9.04 5.78
CA THR A 194 -5.10 8.78 7.22
C THR A 194 -3.96 7.82 7.58
N ARG A 195 -3.25 8.12 8.67
CA ARG A 195 -2.28 7.19 9.23
C ARG A 195 -3.00 6.16 10.11
N LEU A 196 -2.75 4.88 9.84
CA LEU A 196 -3.28 3.77 10.63
C LEU A 196 -2.13 3.02 11.30
N ALA A 197 -2.25 2.78 12.60
CA ALA A 197 -1.31 1.94 13.34
C ALA A 197 -1.68 0.47 13.09
N VAL A 198 -0.86 -0.21 12.33
CA VAL A 198 -0.95 -1.65 12.04
C VAL A 198 0.42 -2.12 11.59
N SER A 199 0.87 -3.26 12.12
CA SER A 199 2.17 -3.83 11.78
C SER A 199 2.00 -4.85 10.67
N LEU A 200 2.76 -4.67 9.57
CA LEU A 200 2.79 -5.63 8.47
C LEU A 200 4.25 -5.92 8.06
N PRO A 201 4.57 -7.17 7.73
CA PRO A 201 5.89 -7.53 7.20
C PRO A 201 6.02 -7.10 5.74
N GLY A 202 7.25 -6.88 5.30
CA GLY A 202 7.57 -6.42 3.96
C GLY A 202 8.74 -7.18 3.35
N CYS A 203 8.76 -8.50 3.43
CA CYS A 203 9.75 -9.32 2.72
C CYS A 203 9.55 -9.27 1.20
N SER A 204 8.30 -9.14 0.75
CA SER A 204 7.95 -8.74 -0.62
C SER A 204 7.33 -7.34 -0.64
N ALA A 205 7.04 -6.81 -1.81
CA ALA A 205 6.23 -5.61 -1.95
C ALA A 205 4.86 -5.85 -1.31
N LEU A 206 4.36 -4.87 -0.54
CA LEU A 206 2.98 -4.90 -0.06
C LEU A 206 2.02 -4.87 -1.25
N GLU A 207 0.92 -5.59 -1.13
CA GLU A 207 -0.20 -5.56 -2.06
C GLU A 207 -1.42 -4.94 -1.41
N VAL A 208 -2.21 -4.23 -2.21
CA VAL A 208 -3.51 -3.71 -1.80
C VAL A 208 -4.57 -4.09 -2.82
N HIS A 209 -5.70 -4.59 -2.33
CA HIS A 209 -6.80 -5.07 -3.16
C HIS A 209 -7.92 -4.03 -3.29
N PRO A 210 -8.84 -4.20 -4.25
CA PRO A 210 -9.94 -3.27 -4.43
C PRO A 210 -10.85 -3.20 -3.21
N VAL A 211 -11.54 -2.08 -3.06
CA VAL A 211 -12.62 -1.95 -2.09
C VAL A 211 -13.78 -2.89 -2.46
N VAL A 212 -14.21 -3.67 -1.48
CA VAL A 212 -15.35 -4.61 -1.56
C VAL A 212 -16.33 -4.35 -0.41
N SER A 213 -17.54 -4.87 -0.52
CA SER A 213 -18.55 -4.75 0.55
C SER A 213 -18.15 -5.58 1.77
N GLY A 214 -18.52 -5.09 2.96
CA GLY A 214 -18.28 -5.78 4.22
C GLY A 214 -16.95 -5.38 4.87
N THR A 215 -16.45 -6.22 5.77
CA THR A 215 -15.36 -5.87 6.70
C THR A 215 -14.08 -6.70 6.52
N THR A 216 -14.09 -7.68 5.62
CA THR A 216 -12.97 -8.64 5.50
C THR A 216 -11.97 -8.31 4.41
N GLY A 217 -12.28 -7.36 3.51
CA GLY A 217 -11.41 -7.03 2.37
C GLY A 217 -11.39 -8.11 1.28
N THR A 218 -12.37 -9.03 1.29
CA THR A 218 -12.48 -10.10 0.30
C THR A 218 -13.91 -10.32 -0.17
N THR A 219 -14.06 -10.67 -1.45
CA THR A 219 -15.31 -11.21 -2.02
C THR A 219 -15.29 -12.74 -2.04
N GLN A 220 -14.21 -13.38 -1.60
CA GLN A 220 -14.14 -14.82 -1.50
C GLN A 220 -15.08 -15.32 -0.39
N PRO A 221 -15.83 -16.40 -0.59
CA PRO A 221 -16.53 -17.05 0.52
C PRO A 221 -15.47 -17.51 1.52
N SER A 222 -15.70 -17.23 2.80
CA SER A 222 -14.87 -17.78 3.87
C SER A 222 -14.90 -19.29 3.74
N SER A 223 -13.76 -19.93 3.48
CA SER A 223 -13.62 -21.38 3.63
C SER A 223 -13.74 -21.67 5.12
N GLY A 224 -14.95 -22.04 5.56
CA GLY A 224 -15.23 -22.52 6.89
C GLY A 224 -14.64 -23.90 7.14
#